data_7fe09ba64774f22d3aa9ade35f8d4329
#
_entry.id   7fe09ba64774f22d3aa9ade35f8d4329
#
_cell.length_a   1.000
_cell.length_b   1.000
_cell.length_c   1.000
_cell.angle_alpha   90.00
_cell.angle_beta   90.00
_cell.angle_gamma   90.00
#
_symmetry.space_group_name_H-M   'P 1'
#
loop_
_entity.id
_entity.type
_entity.pdbx_description
1 polymer ?
#
loop_
_entity_poly.entity_id
_entity_poly.type
_entity_poly.pdbx_seq_one_letter_code
_entity_poly.pdbx_strand_id
1 'polypeptide(L)'
;VYWPYFLYSKKRYAAKLWTQGKDGNMHMDYIDIKGLQVVRRDNTPHVRAVCKELLDVVLTSSDPGPPLELARERAIELLSGDIQNDKLILSQSLSDSYKVKGQNVSITSPDSIYINQAHVQVVNKMRDRKPGSEPQSGDRVPYLLTKTGDPKARAFEKSEDPKYVEEHDVPVDYHYYFVNKFLNPVCDLLDPLFTNTKEEIFGEIITQHAPPKKKREPGFSGMKKEQLVEECKKRNLDTSGKITDLKSRLKNNAEKQNSVEDLFKKYDQDRSKQ
;
A
#
# COMPACT_ATOMS: atom_id res chain seq x y z
N VAL A 1 30.90 -22.90 -7.25
CA VAL A 1 30.24 -23.33 -5.99
C VAL A 1 29.30 -22.25 -5.52
N TYR A 2 28.11 -22.66 -5.05
CA TYR A 2 27.14 -21.72 -4.45
C TYR A 2 27.24 -21.80 -2.91
N TRP A 3 27.70 -20.73 -2.27
CA TRP A 3 27.80 -20.63 -0.81
C TRP A 3 27.99 -19.17 -0.33
N PRO A 4 27.22 -18.70 0.71
CA PRO A 4 26.05 -19.35 1.29
C PRO A 4 24.88 -19.41 0.31
N TYR A 5 23.86 -20.20 0.65
CA TYR A 5 22.69 -20.45 -0.19
C TYR A 5 21.41 -20.17 0.61
N PHE A 6 20.62 -19.24 0.16
CA PHE A 6 19.32 -18.88 0.71
C PHE A 6 18.20 -19.47 -0.17
N LEU A 7 17.41 -20.37 0.38
CA LEU A 7 16.27 -21.00 -0.31
C LEU A 7 14.96 -20.60 0.40
N TYR A 8 14.18 -19.70 -0.22
CA TYR A 8 12.88 -19.33 0.29
C TYR A 8 11.79 -20.36 -0.11
N SER A 9 11.72 -20.69 -1.38
CA SER A 9 10.76 -21.68 -1.90
C SER A 9 11.18 -22.17 -3.29
N LYS A 10 10.40 -23.10 -3.88
CA LYS A 10 10.64 -23.56 -5.26
C LYS A 10 10.75 -22.37 -6.22
N LYS A 11 11.86 -22.29 -6.95
CA LYS A 11 12.20 -21.21 -7.92
C LYS A 11 12.44 -19.82 -7.28
N ARG A 12 12.58 -19.73 -5.94
CA ARG A 12 12.90 -18.49 -5.23
C ARG A 12 14.11 -18.72 -4.34
N TYR A 13 15.27 -18.27 -4.78
CA TYR A 13 16.52 -18.42 -4.06
C TYR A 13 17.49 -17.28 -4.34
N ALA A 14 18.51 -17.20 -3.49
CA ALA A 14 19.71 -16.40 -3.72
C ALA A 14 20.94 -17.12 -3.20
N ALA A 15 22.06 -16.98 -3.89
CA ALA A 15 23.32 -17.59 -3.45
C ALA A 15 24.52 -16.81 -3.98
N LYS A 16 25.60 -16.74 -3.20
CA LYS A 16 26.88 -16.24 -3.69
C LYS A 16 27.53 -17.31 -4.56
N LEU A 17 27.80 -16.99 -5.83
CA LEU A 17 28.54 -17.85 -6.74
C LEU A 17 30.04 -17.61 -6.56
N TRP A 18 30.78 -18.68 -6.33
CA TRP A 18 32.23 -18.69 -6.25
C TRP A 18 32.80 -19.47 -7.41
N THR A 19 33.77 -18.90 -8.09
CA THR A 19 34.49 -19.50 -9.21
C THR A 19 35.98 -19.59 -8.88
N GLN A 20 36.68 -20.59 -9.42
CA GLN A 20 38.09 -20.71 -9.26
C GLN A 20 38.82 -19.82 -10.28
N GLY A 21 39.65 -18.93 -9.79
CA GLY A 21 40.47 -18.06 -10.64
C GLY A 21 41.69 -18.80 -11.22
N LYS A 22 42.41 -18.12 -12.11
CA LYS A 22 43.66 -18.67 -12.70
C LYS A 22 44.78 -18.85 -11.68
N ASP A 23 44.66 -18.17 -10.55
CA ASP A 23 45.57 -18.26 -9.39
C ASP A 23 45.29 -19.48 -8.49
N GLY A 24 44.29 -20.30 -8.84
CA GLY A 24 43.83 -21.44 -8.04
C GLY A 24 42.94 -21.10 -6.85
N ASN A 25 42.76 -19.82 -6.54
CA ASN A 25 41.92 -19.37 -5.42
C ASN A 25 40.45 -19.25 -5.83
N MET A 26 39.56 -19.37 -4.83
CA MET A 26 38.11 -19.13 -5.02
C MET A 26 37.80 -17.65 -4.86
N HIS A 27 37.15 -17.08 -5.86
CA HIS A 27 36.71 -15.68 -5.89
C HIS A 27 35.17 -15.62 -5.97
N MET A 28 34.57 -14.71 -5.21
CA MET A 28 33.14 -14.43 -5.30
C MET A 28 32.89 -13.68 -6.61
N ASP A 29 32.08 -14.25 -7.48
CA ASP A 29 31.77 -13.72 -8.80
C ASP A 29 30.56 -12.78 -8.73
N TYR A 30 29.40 -13.31 -8.41
CA TYR A 30 28.16 -12.52 -8.22
C TYR A 30 27.16 -13.26 -7.31
N ILE A 31 26.08 -12.54 -6.94
CA ILE A 31 24.95 -13.14 -6.26
C ILE A 31 23.91 -13.54 -7.31
N ASP A 32 23.69 -14.85 -7.45
CA ASP A 32 22.63 -15.38 -8.32
C ASP A 32 21.29 -15.31 -7.57
N ILE A 33 20.33 -14.53 -8.12
CA ILE A 33 19.03 -14.30 -7.51
C ILE A 33 17.94 -14.71 -8.49
N LYS A 34 17.05 -15.60 -8.06
CA LYS A 34 15.89 -16.05 -8.86
C LYS A 34 14.59 -15.87 -8.10
N GLY A 35 13.60 -15.29 -8.75
CA GLY A 35 12.20 -15.23 -8.31
C GLY A 35 11.91 -14.40 -7.05
N LEU A 36 12.92 -13.79 -6.43
CA LEU A 36 12.76 -12.89 -5.30
C LEU A 36 12.37 -11.47 -5.75
N GLN A 37 11.81 -10.68 -4.85
CA GLN A 37 11.33 -9.32 -5.16
C GLN A 37 12.43 -8.35 -5.60
N VAL A 38 13.69 -8.63 -5.26
CA VAL A 38 14.87 -7.85 -5.69
C VAL A 38 14.93 -7.67 -7.20
N VAL A 39 14.58 -8.71 -7.97
CA VAL A 39 14.67 -8.73 -9.44
C VAL A 39 13.34 -8.43 -10.14
N ARG A 40 12.25 -8.29 -9.41
CA ARG A 40 10.92 -8.07 -9.98
C ARG A 40 10.67 -6.60 -10.25
N ARG A 41 10.06 -6.32 -11.43
CA ARG A 41 9.76 -4.95 -11.89
C ARG A 41 8.40 -4.42 -11.41
N ASP A 42 7.61 -5.24 -10.71
CA ASP A 42 6.28 -4.90 -10.20
C ASP A 42 6.29 -4.22 -8.82
N ASN A 43 7.50 -4.00 -8.26
CA ASN A 43 7.69 -3.28 -7.03
C ASN A 43 8.54 -2.01 -7.22
N THR A 44 8.52 -1.13 -6.22
CA THR A 44 9.23 0.16 -6.25
C THR A 44 10.75 -0.02 -6.27
N PRO A 45 11.51 0.93 -6.85
CA PRO A 45 12.98 0.93 -6.77
C PRO A 45 13.48 0.88 -5.32
N HIS A 46 12.84 1.63 -4.40
CA HIS A 46 13.19 1.64 -2.97
C HIS A 46 13.08 0.23 -2.35
N VAL A 47 11.93 -0.43 -2.47
CA VAL A 47 11.74 -1.77 -1.88
C VAL A 47 12.72 -2.78 -2.48
N ARG A 48 13.01 -2.68 -3.78
CA ARG A 48 14.02 -3.55 -4.41
C ARG A 48 15.43 -3.32 -3.85
N ALA A 49 15.80 -2.06 -3.58
CA ALA A 49 17.07 -1.71 -2.97
C ALA A 49 17.16 -2.26 -1.54
N VAL A 50 16.14 -2.04 -0.73
CA VAL A 50 16.06 -2.59 0.64
C VAL A 50 16.13 -4.12 0.65
N CYS A 51 15.39 -4.79 -0.23
CA CYS A 51 15.46 -6.25 -0.33
C CYS A 51 16.86 -6.74 -0.75
N LYS A 52 17.59 -5.97 -1.56
CA LYS A 52 18.97 -6.30 -1.93
C LYS A 52 19.92 -6.13 -0.76
N GLU A 53 19.84 -5.03 -0.02
CA GLU A 53 20.63 -4.78 1.19
C GLU A 53 20.39 -5.88 2.23
N LEU A 54 19.12 -6.22 2.51
CA LEU A 54 18.76 -7.29 3.44
C LEU A 54 19.32 -8.64 3.01
N LEU A 55 19.24 -8.95 1.71
CA LEU A 55 19.76 -10.19 1.18
C LEU A 55 21.27 -10.28 1.35
N ASP A 56 22.01 -9.20 1.14
CA ASP A 56 23.44 -9.13 1.37
C ASP A 56 23.79 -9.41 2.84
N VAL A 57 23.03 -8.83 3.78
CA VAL A 57 23.21 -9.06 5.22
C VAL A 57 22.88 -10.51 5.57
N VAL A 58 21.76 -11.07 5.12
CA VAL A 58 21.35 -12.46 5.35
C VAL A 58 22.37 -13.47 4.80
N LEU A 59 22.97 -13.19 3.64
CA LEU A 59 23.99 -14.03 3.02
C LEU A 59 25.39 -13.85 3.64
N THR A 60 25.57 -12.89 4.54
CA THR A 60 26.89 -12.58 5.12
C THR A 60 26.94 -12.84 6.62
N SER A 61 25.85 -12.58 7.32
CA SER A 61 25.74 -12.76 8.77
C SER A 61 25.03 -14.08 9.10
N SER A 62 25.55 -14.79 10.09
CA SER A 62 24.85 -15.92 10.72
C SER A 62 23.93 -15.49 11.85
N ASP A 63 24.00 -14.21 12.25
CA ASP A 63 23.19 -13.61 13.30
C ASP A 63 21.93 -12.99 12.70
N PRO A 64 20.72 -13.27 13.22
CA PRO A 64 19.48 -12.67 12.78
C PRO A 64 19.29 -11.20 13.22
N GLY A 65 20.09 -10.69 14.18
CA GLY A 65 19.98 -9.31 14.69
C GLY A 65 20.19 -8.23 13.62
N PRO A 66 21.32 -8.22 12.91
CA PRO A 66 21.59 -7.19 11.90
C PRO A 66 20.51 -7.05 10.80
N PRO A 67 19.99 -8.14 10.18
CA PRO A 67 18.91 -8.01 9.21
C PRO A 67 17.59 -7.50 9.82
N LEU A 68 17.31 -7.82 11.10
CA LEU A 68 16.15 -7.30 11.81
C LEU A 68 16.24 -5.77 12.02
N GLU A 69 17.39 -5.30 12.51
CA GLU A 69 17.62 -3.86 12.73
C GLU A 69 17.55 -3.08 11.43
N LEU A 70 18.18 -3.57 10.37
CA LEU A 70 18.12 -2.96 9.04
C LEU A 70 16.68 -2.87 8.52
N ALA A 71 15.89 -3.94 8.67
CA ALA A 71 14.49 -3.96 8.22
C ALA A 71 13.64 -2.91 8.96
N ARG A 72 13.86 -2.75 10.28
CA ARG A 72 13.18 -1.74 11.10
C ARG A 72 13.57 -0.32 10.70
N GLU A 73 14.86 -0.07 10.52
CA GLU A 73 15.39 1.22 10.10
C GLU A 73 14.78 1.65 8.75
N ARG A 74 14.78 0.78 7.75
CA ARG A 74 14.21 1.07 6.43
C ARG A 74 12.69 1.23 6.45
N ALA A 75 11.99 0.57 7.37
CA ALA A 75 10.56 0.77 7.58
C ALA A 75 10.25 2.16 8.15
N ILE A 76 11.05 2.62 9.12
CA ILE A 76 10.91 3.95 9.73
C ILE A 76 11.25 5.03 8.69
N GLU A 77 12.33 4.88 7.93
CA GLU A 77 12.71 5.77 6.84
C GLU A 77 11.57 5.95 5.82
N LEU A 78 10.92 4.83 5.41
CA LEU A 78 9.77 4.89 4.51
C LEU A 78 8.58 5.62 5.13
N LEU A 79 8.29 5.41 6.41
CA LEU A 79 7.14 5.99 7.09
C LEU A 79 7.33 7.47 7.45
N SER A 80 8.58 7.91 7.69
CA SER A 80 8.91 9.33 7.89
C SER A 80 8.73 10.17 6.62
N GLY A 81 8.79 9.54 5.46
CA GLY A 81 8.65 10.22 4.17
C GLY A 81 9.96 10.81 3.64
N ASP A 82 11.11 10.47 4.23
CA ASP A 82 12.43 10.95 3.82
C ASP A 82 12.96 10.28 2.54
N ILE A 83 12.05 9.76 1.71
CA ILE A 83 12.35 9.05 0.48
C ILE A 83 11.92 9.87 -0.72
N GLN A 84 12.82 10.07 -1.66
CA GLN A 84 12.53 10.73 -2.92
C GLN A 84 11.42 10.01 -3.71
N ASN A 85 10.51 10.76 -4.31
CA ASN A 85 9.35 10.23 -5.01
C ASN A 85 9.73 9.30 -6.18
N ASP A 86 10.85 9.55 -6.86
CA ASP A 86 11.36 8.70 -7.97
C ASP A 86 11.62 7.25 -7.53
N LYS A 87 12.04 7.05 -6.27
CA LYS A 87 12.27 5.72 -5.68
C LYS A 87 10.98 4.98 -5.34
N LEU A 88 9.84 5.66 -5.33
CA LEU A 88 8.52 5.09 -5.03
C LEU A 88 7.66 4.86 -6.28
N ILE A 89 8.13 5.26 -7.45
CA ILE A 89 7.40 5.09 -8.71
C ILE A 89 7.18 3.61 -9.02
N LEU A 90 5.92 3.26 -9.23
CA LEU A 90 5.48 1.99 -9.79
C LEU A 90 5.25 2.15 -11.28
N SER A 91 5.41 1.08 -12.06
CA SER A 91 5.10 1.14 -13.49
C SER A 91 4.50 -0.17 -14.00
N GLN A 92 3.51 -0.08 -14.87
CA GLN A 92 2.87 -1.23 -15.51
C GLN A 92 2.70 -0.98 -17.01
N SER A 93 2.77 -2.06 -17.81
CA SER A 93 2.52 -1.97 -19.25
C SER A 93 1.02 -1.83 -19.51
N LEU A 94 0.67 -0.92 -20.42
CA LEU A 94 -0.70 -0.63 -20.81
C LEU A 94 -1.11 -1.60 -21.91
N SER A 95 -2.23 -2.31 -21.73
CA SER A 95 -2.81 -3.17 -22.75
C SER A 95 -3.96 -2.45 -23.46
N ASP A 96 -4.31 -2.88 -24.67
CA ASP A 96 -5.43 -2.29 -25.45
C ASP A 96 -6.78 -2.38 -24.74
N SER A 97 -6.98 -3.45 -23.97
CA SER A 97 -8.25 -3.70 -23.29
C SER A 97 -8.06 -4.51 -22.00
N TYR A 98 -9.04 -4.39 -21.13
CA TYR A 98 -9.10 -5.08 -19.83
C TYR A 98 -10.48 -5.69 -19.60
N LYS A 99 -10.53 -6.82 -18.88
CA LYS A 99 -11.81 -7.44 -18.50
C LYS A 99 -12.48 -6.68 -17.35
N VAL A 100 -13.69 -6.18 -17.60
CA VAL A 100 -14.57 -5.56 -16.59
C VAL A 100 -15.89 -6.31 -16.59
N LYS A 101 -16.25 -6.95 -15.48
CA LYS A 101 -17.50 -7.75 -15.34
C LYS A 101 -17.71 -8.76 -16.48
N GLY A 102 -16.61 -9.38 -16.97
CA GLY A 102 -16.66 -10.39 -18.04
C GLY A 102 -16.60 -9.85 -19.47
N GLN A 103 -16.69 -8.54 -19.67
CA GLN A 103 -16.57 -7.89 -20.99
C GLN A 103 -15.19 -7.27 -21.18
N ASN A 104 -14.67 -7.26 -22.40
CA ASN A 104 -13.45 -6.56 -22.76
C ASN A 104 -13.77 -5.09 -22.97
N VAL A 105 -13.15 -4.23 -22.18
CA VAL A 105 -13.28 -2.77 -22.27
C VAL A 105 -11.97 -2.20 -22.79
N SER A 106 -12.04 -1.44 -23.90
CA SER A 106 -10.87 -0.75 -24.45
C SER A 106 -10.47 0.43 -23.57
N ILE A 107 -9.17 0.72 -23.48
CA ILE A 107 -8.63 1.89 -22.79
C ILE A 107 -9.04 3.22 -23.44
N THR A 108 -9.44 3.20 -24.72
CA THR A 108 -9.92 4.37 -25.46
C THR A 108 -11.45 4.57 -25.35
N SER A 109 -12.15 3.56 -24.80
CA SER A 109 -13.60 3.64 -24.58
C SER A 109 -13.93 4.57 -23.41
N PRO A 110 -15.08 5.26 -23.41
CA PRO A 110 -15.62 5.97 -22.23
C PRO A 110 -15.75 5.08 -21.01
N ASP A 111 -15.99 3.78 -21.20
CA ASP A 111 -16.10 2.78 -20.12
C ASP A 111 -14.75 2.43 -19.46
N SER A 112 -13.63 2.98 -19.96
CA SER A 112 -12.30 2.78 -19.36
C SER A 112 -12.21 3.24 -17.90
N ILE A 113 -13.10 4.13 -17.47
CA ILE A 113 -13.25 4.57 -16.07
C ILE A 113 -13.60 3.42 -15.11
N TYR A 114 -14.24 2.35 -15.61
CA TYR A 114 -14.57 1.16 -14.81
C TYR A 114 -13.44 0.13 -14.72
N ILE A 115 -12.30 0.37 -15.36
CA ILE A 115 -11.12 -0.49 -15.29
C ILE A 115 -10.39 -0.22 -13.97
N ASN A 116 -10.46 -1.14 -13.01
CA ASN A 116 -9.86 -1.01 -11.68
C ASN A 116 -8.35 -1.31 -11.67
N GLN A 117 -7.60 -0.72 -12.61
CA GLN A 117 -6.14 -0.82 -12.71
C GLN A 117 -5.51 0.56 -12.51
N ALA A 118 -4.51 0.66 -11.62
CA ALA A 118 -3.88 1.92 -11.24
C ALA A 118 -3.37 2.71 -12.46
N HIS A 119 -2.59 2.06 -13.31
CA HIS A 119 -2.00 2.68 -14.50
C HIS A 119 -3.06 3.13 -15.53
N VAL A 120 -4.19 2.42 -15.66
CA VAL A 120 -5.28 2.83 -16.56
C VAL A 120 -5.99 4.08 -16.03
N GLN A 121 -6.21 4.16 -14.71
CA GLN A 121 -6.82 5.35 -14.11
C GLN A 121 -5.91 6.58 -14.23
N VAL A 122 -4.59 6.40 -14.18
CA VAL A 122 -3.64 7.49 -14.47
C VAL A 122 -3.76 7.96 -15.91
N VAL A 123 -3.84 7.04 -16.88
CA VAL A 123 -4.07 7.38 -18.30
C VAL A 123 -5.36 8.15 -18.49
N ASN A 124 -6.46 7.74 -17.84
CA ASN A 124 -7.73 8.46 -17.89
C ASN A 124 -7.60 9.89 -17.34
N LYS A 125 -6.96 10.06 -16.17
CA LYS A 125 -6.70 11.37 -15.57
C LYS A 125 -5.81 12.26 -16.46
N MET A 126 -4.79 11.69 -17.11
CA MET A 126 -3.95 12.43 -18.06
C MET A 126 -4.75 12.89 -19.26
N ARG A 127 -5.59 12.02 -19.83
CA ARG A 127 -6.49 12.33 -20.96
C ARG A 127 -7.47 13.44 -20.60
N ASP A 128 -8.08 13.37 -19.42
CA ASP A 128 -9.04 14.41 -18.96
C ASP A 128 -8.39 15.78 -18.80
N ARG A 129 -7.12 15.81 -18.35
CA ARG A 129 -6.36 17.07 -18.17
C ARG A 129 -5.83 17.63 -19.47
N LYS A 130 -5.29 16.77 -20.34
CA LYS A 130 -4.69 17.16 -21.61
C LYS A 130 -4.87 16.05 -22.65
N PRO A 131 -5.99 16.08 -23.41
CA PRO A 131 -6.24 15.07 -24.43
C PRO A 131 -5.08 14.96 -25.44
N GLY A 132 -4.67 13.72 -25.75
CA GLY A 132 -3.57 13.42 -26.68
C GLY A 132 -2.18 13.39 -26.05
N SER A 133 -2.05 13.64 -24.73
CA SER A 133 -0.76 13.51 -24.03
C SER A 133 -0.59 12.18 -23.30
N GLU A 134 -1.64 11.35 -23.28
CA GLU A 134 -1.66 10.08 -22.59
C GLU A 134 -0.81 9.01 -23.28
N PRO A 135 -0.21 8.07 -22.52
CA PRO A 135 0.50 6.92 -23.04
C PRO A 135 -0.36 6.04 -23.94
N GLN A 136 0.27 5.43 -24.94
CA GLN A 136 -0.38 4.51 -25.87
C GLN A 136 -0.31 3.06 -25.37
N SER A 137 -1.13 2.19 -26.00
CA SER A 137 -1.04 0.75 -25.76
C SER A 137 0.37 0.23 -26.05
N GLY A 138 0.88 -0.63 -25.16
CA GLY A 138 2.26 -1.14 -25.18
C GLY A 138 3.23 -0.33 -24.33
N ASP A 139 2.94 0.94 -24.03
CA ASP A 139 3.80 1.78 -23.19
C ASP A 139 3.76 1.33 -21.72
N ARG A 140 4.80 1.69 -20.99
CA ARG A 140 4.82 1.55 -19.54
C ARG A 140 4.37 2.86 -18.90
N VAL A 141 3.29 2.79 -18.14
CA VAL A 141 2.73 3.93 -17.43
C VAL A 141 3.30 3.97 -16.01
N PRO A 142 4.10 5.00 -15.66
CA PRO A 142 4.54 5.22 -14.29
C PRO A 142 3.40 5.82 -13.46
N TYR A 143 3.39 5.50 -12.15
CA TYR A 143 2.44 6.10 -11.24
C TYR A 143 2.95 6.08 -9.78
N LEU A 144 2.47 7.04 -9.00
CA LEU A 144 2.62 7.11 -7.56
C LEU A 144 1.27 6.88 -6.87
N LEU A 145 1.31 6.44 -5.62
CA LEU A 145 0.12 6.27 -4.78
C LEU A 145 0.05 7.42 -3.79
N THR A 146 -0.99 8.22 -3.89
CA THR A 146 -1.16 9.47 -3.14
C THR A 146 -2.17 9.31 -1.99
N LYS A 147 -2.08 10.17 -0.99
CA LYS A 147 -3.07 10.25 0.08
C LYS A 147 -4.41 10.72 -0.49
N THR A 148 -5.49 10.03 -0.14
CA THR A 148 -6.86 10.42 -0.47
C THR A 148 -7.64 10.66 0.82
N GLY A 149 -8.74 11.39 0.73
CA GLY A 149 -9.64 11.62 1.87
C GLY A 149 -10.35 10.34 2.37
N ASP A 150 -10.41 9.29 1.53
CA ASP A 150 -10.97 7.99 1.92
C ASP A 150 -9.86 7.02 2.36
N PRO A 151 -9.84 6.62 3.65
CA PRO A 151 -8.87 5.63 4.15
C PRO A 151 -9.00 4.24 3.51
N LYS A 152 -10.16 3.94 2.89
CA LYS A 152 -10.44 2.67 2.22
C LYS A 152 -10.19 2.72 0.72
N ALA A 153 -9.77 3.84 0.18
CA ALA A 153 -9.49 4.00 -1.24
C ALA A 153 -8.50 2.93 -1.72
N ARG A 154 -8.81 2.32 -2.86
CA ARG A 154 -8.00 1.27 -3.49
C ARG A 154 -6.83 1.89 -4.26
N ALA A 155 -5.83 1.07 -4.63
CA ALA A 155 -4.65 1.53 -5.36
C ALA A 155 -4.98 2.33 -6.62
N PHE A 156 -5.99 1.93 -7.38
CA PHE A 156 -6.38 2.62 -8.61
C PHE A 156 -7.03 4.00 -8.38
N GLU A 157 -7.64 4.21 -7.22
CA GLU A 157 -8.21 5.51 -6.82
C GLU A 157 -7.12 6.47 -6.32
N LYS A 158 -6.08 5.90 -5.68
CA LYS A 158 -4.92 6.63 -5.15
C LYS A 158 -3.84 6.93 -6.20
N SER A 159 -3.89 6.26 -7.35
CA SER A 159 -2.85 6.37 -8.37
C SER A 159 -2.85 7.73 -9.07
N GLU A 160 -1.65 8.30 -9.25
CA GLU A 160 -1.47 9.60 -9.90
C GLU A 160 -0.19 9.63 -10.75
N ASP A 161 -0.19 10.49 -11.78
CA ASP A 161 1.01 10.73 -12.60
C ASP A 161 2.14 11.35 -11.74
N PRO A 162 3.38 10.81 -11.80
CA PRO A 162 4.50 11.35 -11.03
C PRO A 162 4.79 12.82 -11.28
N LYS A 163 4.67 13.28 -12.54
CA LYS A 163 4.87 14.70 -12.88
C LYS A 163 3.80 15.59 -12.24
N TYR A 164 2.55 15.14 -12.28
CA TYR A 164 1.47 15.87 -11.64
C TYR A 164 1.63 15.94 -10.12
N VAL A 165 2.12 14.85 -9.50
CA VAL A 165 2.41 14.82 -8.05
C VAL A 165 3.49 15.84 -7.68
N GLU A 166 4.54 15.94 -8.48
CA GLU A 166 5.64 16.88 -8.26
C GLU A 166 5.21 18.34 -8.51
N GLU A 167 4.51 18.62 -9.61
CA GLU A 167 4.06 19.97 -9.98
C GLU A 167 3.02 20.55 -9.00
N HIS A 168 2.23 19.71 -8.32
CA HIS A 168 1.12 20.15 -7.45
C HIS A 168 1.32 19.78 -5.98
N ASP A 169 2.51 19.32 -5.59
CA ASP A 169 2.83 18.91 -4.21
C ASP A 169 1.80 17.93 -3.62
N VAL A 170 1.33 16.97 -4.43
CA VAL A 170 0.33 16.00 -3.97
C VAL A 170 0.96 15.03 -2.96
N PRO A 171 0.42 14.89 -1.73
CA PRO A 171 1.04 14.09 -0.70
C PRO A 171 1.02 12.59 -1.04
N VAL A 172 2.20 11.96 -1.01
CA VAL A 172 2.37 10.50 -1.22
C VAL A 172 1.88 9.72 0.01
N ASP A 173 1.26 8.56 -0.21
CA ASP A 173 0.75 7.70 0.85
C ASP A 173 1.82 6.67 1.30
N TYR A 174 2.81 7.12 2.06
CA TYR A 174 3.90 6.26 2.58
C TYR A 174 3.39 5.09 3.40
N HIS A 175 2.29 5.26 4.16
CA HIS A 175 1.68 4.18 4.92
C HIS A 175 1.12 3.08 4.00
N TYR A 176 0.51 3.46 2.88
CA TYR A 176 0.05 2.48 1.88
C TYR A 176 1.23 1.71 1.26
N TYR A 177 2.32 2.40 0.94
CA TYR A 177 3.55 1.75 0.46
C TYR A 177 4.12 0.79 1.49
N PHE A 178 4.18 1.19 2.75
CA PHE A 178 4.66 0.32 3.83
C PHE A 178 3.83 -0.96 3.93
N VAL A 179 2.51 -0.85 4.08
CA VAL A 179 1.63 -2.00 4.28
C VAL A 179 1.55 -2.91 3.05
N ASN A 180 1.46 -2.32 1.84
CA ASN A 180 1.10 -3.08 0.64
C ASN A 180 2.28 -3.39 -0.29
N LYS A 181 3.42 -2.71 -0.14
CA LYS A 181 4.57 -2.87 -1.02
C LYS A 181 5.84 -3.29 -0.30
N PHE A 182 6.04 -2.86 0.94
CA PHE A 182 7.24 -3.10 1.73
C PHE A 182 7.14 -4.36 2.61
N LEU A 183 6.09 -4.48 3.43
CA LEU A 183 6.00 -5.54 4.45
C LEU A 183 6.18 -6.94 3.89
N ASN A 184 5.37 -7.34 2.90
CA ASN A 184 5.41 -8.72 2.40
C ASN A 184 6.77 -9.09 1.77
N PRO A 185 7.37 -8.28 0.86
CA PRO A 185 8.70 -8.59 0.30
C PRO A 185 9.80 -8.71 1.34
N VAL A 186 9.77 -7.89 2.39
CA VAL A 186 10.77 -7.92 3.45
C VAL A 186 10.54 -9.13 4.36
N CYS A 187 9.29 -9.40 4.76
CA CYS A 187 8.97 -10.61 5.53
C CYS A 187 9.36 -11.87 4.77
N ASP A 188 9.06 -11.98 3.47
CA ASP A 188 9.43 -13.13 2.63
C ASP A 188 10.94 -13.45 2.70
N LEU A 189 11.81 -12.41 2.81
CA LEU A 189 13.25 -12.61 2.94
C LEU A 189 13.67 -13.02 4.35
N LEU A 190 12.93 -12.65 5.37
CA LEU A 190 13.30 -12.86 6.77
C LEU A 190 12.57 -14.05 7.42
N ASP A 191 11.48 -14.55 6.81
CA ASP A 191 10.73 -15.72 7.31
C ASP A 191 11.58 -16.96 7.64
N PRO A 192 12.65 -17.28 6.89
CA PRO A 192 13.51 -18.41 7.28
C PRO A 192 14.32 -18.19 8.57
N LEU A 193 14.43 -16.94 9.05
CA LEU A 193 15.21 -16.57 10.24
C LEU A 193 14.33 -16.39 11.49
N PHE A 194 13.02 -16.15 11.33
CA PHE A 194 12.08 -15.80 12.40
C PHE A 194 10.83 -16.67 12.35
N THR A 195 10.20 -16.89 13.50
CA THR A 195 8.98 -17.73 13.60
C THR A 195 7.73 -16.93 13.22
N ASN A 196 7.68 -15.66 13.61
CA ASN A 196 6.58 -14.72 13.32
C ASN A 196 7.14 -13.37 12.88
N THR A 197 7.75 -13.38 11.71
CA THR A 197 8.54 -12.27 11.15
C THR A 197 7.82 -10.92 11.23
N LYS A 198 6.55 -10.89 10.85
CA LYS A 198 5.78 -9.64 10.80
C LYS A 198 5.56 -9.02 12.18
N GLU A 199 5.25 -9.82 13.19
CA GLU A 199 5.02 -9.35 14.56
C GLU A 199 6.33 -9.02 15.27
N GLU A 200 7.34 -9.89 15.13
CA GLU A 200 8.64 -9.73 15.78
C GLU A 200 9.38 -8.50 15.26
N ILE A 201 9.33 -8.24 13.96
CA ILE A 201 10.06 -7.12 13.34
C ILE A 201 9.25 -5.84 13.35
N PHE A 202 7.97 -5.90 12.93
CA PHE A 202 7.18 -4.71 12.62
C PHE A 202 5.99 -4.47 13.54
N GLY A 203 5.73 -5.33 14.55
CA GLY A 203 4.54 -5.24 15.40
C GLY A 203 4.37 -3.87 16.07
N GLU A 204 5.45 -3.33 16.65
CA GLU A 204 5.47 -2.00 17.27
C GLU A 204 5.27 -0.89 16.23
N ILE A 205 5.98 -0.96 15.11
CA ILE A 205 5.90 0.04 14.01
C ILE A 205 4.49 0.07 13.43
N ILE A 206 3.88 -1.09 13.18
CA ILE A 206 2.51 -1.20 12.69
C ILE A 206 1.53 -0.59 13.70
N THR A 207 1.73 -0.84 14.98
CA THR A 207 0.84 -0.31 16.03
C THR A 207 0.94 1.21 16.16
N GLN A 208 2.16 1.76 16.12
CA GLN A 208 2.40 3.21 16.22
C GLN A 208 1.86 3.98 15.00
N HIS A 209 1.96 3.41 13.81
CA HIS A 209 1.53 4.04 12.56
C HIS A 209 0.17 3.54 12.05
N ALA A 210 -0.55 2.75 12.85
CA ALA A 210 -1.90 2.32 12.48
C ALA A 210 -2.81 3.55 12.33
N PRO A 211 -3.57 3.66 11.23
CA PRO A 211 -4.55 4.73 11.11
C PRO A 211 -5.52 4.64 12.30
N PRO A 212 -5.96 5.79 12.85
CA PRO A 212 -6.86 5.80 13.99
C PRO A 212 -8.06 4.90 13.69
N LYS A 213 -8.26 3.87 14.50
CA LYS A 213 -9.43 3.00 14.37
C LYS A 213 -10.65 3.90 14.55
N LYS A 214 -11.37 4.21 13.47
CA LYS A 214 -12.72 4.78 13.61
C LYS A 214 -13.46 3.83 14.56
N LYS A 215 -13.86 4.32 15.73
CA LYS A 215 -14.74 3.56 16.64
C LYS A 215 -15.89 3.09 15.78
N ARG A 216 -16.01 1.78 15.55
CA ARG A 216 -17.19 1.22 14.90
C ARG A 216 -18.32 1.56 15.84
N GLU A 217 -19.15 2.53 15.48
CA GLU A 217 -20.42 2.71 16.17
C GLU A 217 -21.13 1.35 16.15
N PRO A 218 -21.73 0.95 17.27
CA PRO A 218 -22.44 -0.31 17.34
C PRO A 218 -23.45 -0.34 16.20
N GLY A 219 -23.21 -1.22 15.22
CA GLY A 219 -24.05 -1.32 14.04
C GLY A 219 -25.44 -1.74 14.48
N PHE A 220 -26.45 -0.93 14.16
CA PHE A 220 -27.85 -1.20 14.48
C PHE A 220 -28.42 -2.43 13.74
N SER A 221 -27.61 -3.11 12.93
CA SER A 221 -28.05 -4.22 12.05
C SER A 221 -28.56 -5.45 12.83
N GLY A 222 -27.97 -5.76 13.99
CA GLY A 222 -28.34 -6.92 14.83
C GLY A 222 -29.35 -6.60 15.95
N MET A 223 -29.78 -5.35 16.12
CA MET A 223 -30.66 -4.95 17.22
C MET A 223 -32.11 -5.37 16.95
N LYS A 224 -32.79 -5.87 18.00
CA LYS A 224 -34.23 -6.12 18.02
C LYS A 224 -35.01 -4.80 18.04
N LYS A 225 -36.30 -4.82 17.66
CA LYS A 225 -37.14 -3.61 17.60
C LYS A 225 -37.16 -2.81 18.90
N GLU A 226 -37.25 -3.49 20.03
CA GLU A 226 -37.28 -2.89 21.37
C GLU A 226 -36.00 -2.11 21.69
N GLN A 227 -34.85 -2.68 21.35
CA GLN A 227 -33.55 -2.04 21.53
C GLN A 227 -33.37 -0.82 20.62
N LEU A 228 -33.87 -0.88 19.37
CA LEU A 228 -33.86 0.25 18.45
C LEU A 228 -34.75 1.39 18.93
N VAL A 229 -35.92 1.08 19.48
CA VAL A 229 -36.84 2.06 20.08
C VAL A 229 -36.18 2.74 21.29
N GLU A 230 -35.53 1.97 22.17
CA GLU A 230 -34.80 2.52 23.31
C GLU A 230 -33.65 3.45 22.87
N GLU A 231 -32.91 3.05 21.85
CA GLU A 231 -31.82 3.86 21.32
C GLU A 231 -32.30 5.13 20.61
N CYS A 232 -33.44 5.06 19.92
CA CYS A 232 -34.12 6.24 19.37
C CYS A 232 -34.57 7.20 20.48
N LYS A 233 -35.12 6.68 21.60
CA LYS A 233 -35.48 7.50 22.77
C LYS A 233 -34.29 8.24 23.35
N LYS A 234 -33.15 7.54 23.56
CA LYS A 234 -31.90 8.14 24.06
C LYS A 234 -31.38 9.29 23.21
N ARG A 235 -31.66 9.23 21.91
CA ARG A 235 -31.21 10.25 20.92
C ARG A 235 -32.29 11.27 20.56
N ASN A 236 -33.41 11.28 21.27
CA ASN A 236 -34.58 12.14 20.98
C ASN A 236 -35.10 12.02 19.53
N LEU A 237 -35.11 10.79 18.98
CA LEU A 237 -35.62 10.49 17.68
C LEU A 237 -37.02 9.85 17.77
N ASP A 238 -37.81 10.02 16.71
CA ASP A 238 -39.13 9.39 16.61
C ASP A 238 -38.99 7.86 16.70
N THR A 239 -39.79 7.26 17.57
CA THR A 239 -39.79 5.81 17.89
C THR A 239 -40.85 5.03 17.13
N SER A 240 -41.65 5.68 16.29
CA SER A 240 -42.70 5.05 15.48
C SER A 240 -42.15 4.42 14.20
N GLY A 241 -42.79 3.39 13.68
CA GLY A 241 -42.50 2.79 12.39
C GLY A 241 -41.92 1.38 12.44
N LYS A 242 -41.46 0.91 11.28
CA LYS A 242 -40.84 -0.41 11.10
C LYS A 242 -39.37 -0.39 11.54
N ILE A 243 -38.80 -1.59 11.75
CA ILE A 243 -37.37 -1.77 12.09
C ILE A 243 -36.45 -1.04 11.09
N THR A 244 -36.78 -1.04 9.81
CA THR A 244 -36.06 -0.36 8.75
C THR A 244 -36.02 1.16 8.96
N ASP A 245 -37.13 1.74 9.38
CA ASP A 245 -37.27 3.18 9.57
C ASP A 245 -36.46 3.65 10.79
N LEU A 246 -36.54 2.88 11.89
CA LEU A 246 -35.75 3.12 13.10
C LEU A 246 -34.25 3.04 12.82
N LYS A 247 -33.80 2.02 12.08
CA LYS A 247 -32.40 1.89 11.67
C LYS A 247 -31.93 3.05 10.79
N SER A 248 -32.75 3.50 9.86
CA SER A 248 -32.43 4.64 8.97
C SER A 248 -32.30 5.94 9.76
N ARG A 249 -33.20 6.19 10.70
CA ARG A 249 -33.15 7.39 11.56
C ARG A 249 -31.91 7.41 12.45
N LEU A 250 -31.57 6.28 13.08
CA LEU A 250 -30.37 6.14 13.90
C LEU A 250 -29.09 6.32 13.08
N LYS A 251 -29.04 5.77 11.86
CA LYS A 251 -27.90 5.93 10.94
C LYS A 251 -27.72 7.39 10.51
N ASN A 252 -28.80 8.05 10.09
CA ASN A 252 -28.75 9.46 9.66
C ASN A 252 -28.39 10.40 10.83
N ASN A 253 -28.82 10.10 12.04
CA ASN A 253 -28.44 10.85 13.25
C ASN A 253 -26.96 10.69 13.55
N ALA A 254 -26.43 9.48 13.49
CA ALA A 254 -25.01 9.19 13.70
C ALA A 254 -24.13 9.90 12.63
N GLU A 255 -24.54 9.89 11.37
CA GLU A 255 -23.83 10.60 10.29
C GLU A 255 -23.82 12.11 10.51
N LYS A 256 -24.93 12.71 11.00
CA LYS A 256 -24.99 14.14 11.35
C LYS A 256 -24.10 14.49 12.55
N GLN A 257 -24.05 13.66 13.60
CA GLN A 257 -23.20 13.89 14.77
C GLN A 257 -21.73 13.84 14.39
N ASN A 258 -21.30 12.85 13.57
CA ASN A 258 -19.93 12.75 13.08
C ASN A 258 -19.54 13.98 12.25
N SER A 259 -20.43 14.49 11.40
CA SER A 259 -20.18 15.70 10.60
C SER A 259 -19.99 16.96 11.47
N VAL A 260 -20.71 17.07 12.58
CA VAL A 260 -20.61 18.19 13.53
C VAL A 260 -19.30 18.07 14.35
N GLU A 261 -18.94 16.89 14.82
CA GLU A 261 -17.67 16.65 15.51
C GLU A 261 -16.46 16.93 14.61
N ASP A 262 -16.50 16.55 13.33
CA ASP A 262 -15.46 16.86 12.37
C ASP A 262 -15.31 18.37 12.10
N LEU A 263 -16.43 19.12 12.11
CA LEU A 263 -16.44 20.58 12.03
C LEU A 263 -15.82 21.23 13.28
N PHE A 264 -16.13 20.74 14.48
CA PHE A 264 -15.54 21.26 15.72
C PHE A 264 -14.04 20.99 15.79
N LYS A 265 -13.58 19.79 15.42
CA LYS A 265 -12.13 19.47 15.35
C LYS A 265 -11.39 20.40 14.38
N LYS A 266 -11.98 20.73 13.25
CA LYS A 266 -11.41 21.65 12.29
C LYS A 266 -11.32 23.07 12.84
N TYR A 267 -12.34 23.53 13.56
CA TYR A 267 -12.39 24.83 14.22
C TYR A 267 -11.31 24.96 15.33
N ASP A 268 -11.12 23.90 16.14
CA ASP A 268 -10.11 23.86 17.19
C ASP A 268 -8.68 23.81 16.62
N GLN A 269 -8.45 23.14 15.50
CA GLN A 269 -7.16 23.13 14.80
C GLN A 269 -6.81 24.49 14.19
N ASP A 270 -7.79 25.22 13.67
CA ASP A 270 -7.56 26.55 13.10
C ASP A 270 -7.30 27.60 14.21
N ARG A 271 -7.88 27.40 15.40
CA ARG A 271 -7.67 28.28 16.58
C ARG A 271 -6.33 28.05 17.27
N SER A 272 -5.73 26.86 17.16
CA SER A 272 -4.41 26.56 17.71
C SER A 272 -3.25 26.99 16.80
N LYS A 273 -3.54 27.55 15.63
CA LYS A 273 -2.55 28.10 14.67
C LYS A 273 -2.50 29.62 14.66
N GLN A 274 -3.34 30.29 15.45
CA GLN A 274 -3.28 31.74 15.76
C GLN A 274 -2.65 31.97 17.12
#